data_35211770a36ade2e50da4a02ca950dfd
#
_entry.id   35211770a36ade2e50da4a02ca950dfd
#
_cell.length_a   1.000
_cell.length_b   1.000
_cell.length_c   1.000
_cell.angle_alpha   90.00
_cell.angle_beta   90.00
_cell.angle_gamma   90.00
#
_symmetry.space_group_name_H-M   'P 1'
#
loop_
_entity.id
_entity.type
_entity.pdbx_description
1 polymer ?
#
loop_
_entity_poly.entity_id
_entity_poly.type
_entity_poly.pdbx_seq_one_letter_code
_entity_poly.pdbx_strand_id
1 'polypeptide(L)'
;MKIVIITGEESGDVLGASLVDALKESSLGKFELYGIGGSLLLKRGIQNFHHINEISVMGIIEVIPKILRINRIIKNVAKSVLNLNPDIVITIDSPDFTLRIAKKIKSKNQNIKILHYVAPSVWGWRPKRVYTVKSVVDKLLTILPFEKKIFEEKKVPTTFVGHPITSKVKPQITLDQFNNKYLSNNEMPILLILPGSRKPEIDKLLRIYLETVEVFNIYKKFSVVLPIKNELANYVKDVIEKQNISYDVTILDSDVAKYESFAVADYAIATSGTVALELSYFDIAYLVTYKFNYLSYAIIKSLAKAKFANLINIINDQENIPELIQSRCTVDNIGK
;
A
#
# COMPACT_ATOMS: atom_id res chain seq x y z
N MET A 1 28.71 9.32 -6.01
CA MET A 1 28.18 7.94 -5.89
C MET A 1 26.98 7.79 -6.83
N LYS A 2 26.89 6.67 -7.55
CA LYS A 2 25.76 6.37 -8.45
C LYS A 2 24.82 5.39 -7.79
N ILE A 3 23.59 5.82 -7.51
CA ILE A 3 22.54 5.00 -6.87
C ILE A 3 21.48 4.69 -7.92
N VAL A 4 21.15 3.42 -8.09
CA VAL A 4 20.01 3.00 -8.91
C VAL A 4 18.85 2.62 -8.01
N ILE A 5 17.68 3.25 -8.18
CA ILE A 5 16.44 2.92 -7.48
C ILE A 5 15.44 2.32 -8.48
N ILE A 6 14.87 1.17 -8.16
CA ILE A 6 13.91 0.47 -9.02
C ILE A 6 12.63 0.21 -8.24
N THR A 7 11.55 0.88 -8.64
CA THR A 7 10.20 0.67 -8.13
C THR A 7 9.31 0.08 -9.22
N GLY A 8 8.24 -0.60 -8.84
CA GLY A 8 7.29 -1.18 -9.80
C GLY A 8 5.88 -0.60 -9.70
N GLU A 9 5.60 0.15 -8.63
CA GLU A 9 4.27 0.68 -8.30
C GLU A 9 4.38 2.04 -7.59
N GLU A 10 3.26 2.78 -7.51
CA GLU A 10 3.20 4.08 -6.83
C GLU A 10 3.62 4.01 -5.35
N SER A 11 3.25 2.93 -4.65
CA SER A 11 3.69 2.69 -3.26
C SER A 11 5.21 2.67 -3.14
N GLY A 12 5.89 2.02 -4.09
CA GLY A 12 7.35 2.00 -4.16
C GLY A 12 7.94 3.39 -4.47
N ASP A 13 7.26 4.21 -5.27
CA ASP A 13 7.68 5.60 -5.55
C ASP A 13 7.65 6.47 -4.30
N VAL A 14 6.59 6.35 -3.48
CA VAL A 14 6.48 7.05 -2.19
C VAL A 14 7.63 6.64 -1.25
N LEU A 15 7.89 5.34 -1.12
CA LEU A 15 8.97 4.82 -0.28
C LEU A 15 10.35 5.24 -0.79
N GLY A 16 10.56 5.18 -2.10
CA GLY A 16 11.79 5.61 -2.75
C GLY A 16 12.05 7.10 -2.56
N ALA A 17 11.01 7.91 -2.66
CA ALA A 17 11.09 9.34 -2.43
C ALA A 17 11.51 9.66 -1.00
N SER A 18 10.87 9.05 0.00
CA SER A 18 11.25 9.21 1.42
C SER A 18 12.68 8.75 1.69
N LEU A 19 13.09 7.64 1.07
CA LEU A 19 14.48 7.16 1.16
C LEU A 19 15.48 8.17 0.58
N VAL A 20 15.17 8.78 -0.58
CA VAL A 20 16.04 9.79 -1.20
C VAL A 20 16.14 11.03 -0.32
N ASP A 21 15.04 11.47 0.29
CA ASP A 21 15.07 12.62 1.21
C ASP A 21 15.99 12.33 2.40
N ALA A 22 15.83 11.18 3.05
CA ALA A 22 16.69 10.76 4.14
C ALA A 22 18.18 10.61 3.73
N LEU A 23 18.45 10.13 2.52
CA LEU A 23 19.82 10.05 1.99
C LEU A 23 20.43 11.44 1.76
N LYS A 24 19.64 12.43 1.32
CA LYS A 24 20.08 13.82 1.15
C LYS A 24 20.40 14.52 2.48
N GLU A 25 19.66 14.19 3.53
CA GLU A 25 19.89 14.69 4.88
C GLU A 25 21.08 14.01 5.58
N SER A 26 21.45 12.82 5.10
CA SER A 26 22.58 12.08 5.65
C SER A 26 23.93 12.66 5.19
N SER A 27 25.01 12.28 5.88
CA SER A 27 26.38 12.68 5.55
C SER A 27 27.00 11.95 4.34
N LEU A 28 26.20 11.29 3.51
CA LEU A 28 26.64 10.48 2.36
C LEU A 28 27.30 11.28 1.22
N GLY A 29 27.20 12.61 1.24
CA GLY A 29 27.76 13.46 0.18
C GLY A 29 26.92 13.46 -1.10
N LYS A 30 27.50 13.96 -2.21
CA LYS A 30 26.80 14.06 -3.50
C LYS A 30 26.61 12.69 -4.15
N PHE A 31 25.40 12.42 -4.64
CA PHE A 31 25.09 11.22 -5.40
C PHE A 31 24.19 11.53 -6.61
N GLU A 32 24.25 10.67 -7.59
CA GLU A 32 23.41 10.70 -8.80
C GLU A 32 22.39 9.58 -8.73
N LEU A 33 21.15 9.87 -9.10
CA LEU A 33 20.02 8.94 -9.05
C LEU A 33 19.63 8.47 -10.44
N TYR A 34 19.54 7.17 -10.61
CA TYR A 34 19.11 6.50 -11.84
C TYR A 34 18.07 5.43 -11.51
N GLY A 35 17.28 4.99 -12.49
CA GLY A 35 16.43 3.82 -12.29
C GLY A 35 15.04 3.90 -12.87
N ILE A 36 14.05 3.49 -12.08
CA ILE A 36 12.62 3.56 -12.39
C ILE A 36 11.91 4.14 -11.19
N GLY A 37 11.26 5.27 -11.38
CA GLY A 37 10.44 5.94 -10.38
C GLY A 37 9.25 6.64 -11.02
N GLY A 38 8.31 7.02 -10.18
CA GLY A 38 7.14 7.82 -10.53
C GLY A 38 7.40 9.32 -10.33
N SER A 39 6.30 10.07 -10.18
CA SER A 39 6.34 11.53 -10.09
C SER A 39 7.13 12.05 -8.88
N LEU A 40 7.13 11.32 -7.77
CA LEU A 40 7.81 11.74 -6.54
C LEU A 40 9.34 11.59 -6.64
N LEU A 41 9.82 10.49 -7.22
CA LEU A 41 11.25 10.30 -7.48
C LEU A 41 11.74 11.22 -8.61
N LEU A 42 10.92 11.49 -9.63
CA LEU A 42 11.25 12.46 -10.68
C LEU A 42 11.49 13.87 -10.10
N LYS A 43 10.64 14.33 -9.19
CA LYS A 43 10.84 15.60 -8.48
C LYS A 43 12.14 15.65 -7.67
N ARG A 44 12.73 14.49 -7.32
CA ARG A 44 13.99 14.37 -6.58
C ARG A 44 15.22 14.19 -7.48
N GLY A 45 15.01 14.18 -8.80
CA GLY A 45 16.06 14.18 -9.81
C GLY A 45 16.49 12.79 -10.30
N ILE A 46 15.65 11.75 -10.15
CA ILE A 46 15.96 10.44 -10.72
C ILE A 46 15.98 10.52 -12.26
N GLN A 47 17.01 9.94 -12.86
CA GLN A 47 17.10 9.75 -14.32
C GLN A 47 16.48 8.38 -14.67
N ASN A 48 15.27 8.41 -15.21
CA ASN A 48 14.50 7.18 -15.46
C ASN A 48 14.99 6.43 -16.70
N PHE A 49 15.19 5.12 -16.55
CA PHE A 49 15.40 4.17 -17.65
C PHE A 49 14.09 3.85 -18.39
N HIS A 50 12.98 3.81 -17.64
CA HIS A 50 11.61 3.60 -18.12
C HIS A 50 10.60 4.31 -17.21
N HIS A 51 9.43 4.64 -17.74
CA HIS A 51 8.34 5.19 -16.94
C HIS A 51 7.63 4.11 -16.12
N ILE A 52 7.31 4.40 -14.85
CA ILE A 52 6.63 3.48 -13.94
C ILE A 52 5.26 3.03 -14.48
N ASN A 53 4.54 3.91 -15.19
CA ASN A 53 3.24 3.62 -15.81
C ASN A 53 3.30 2.50 -16.87
N GLU A 54 4.47 2.23 -17.43
CA GLU A 54 4.67 1.11 -18.35
C GLU A 54 4.68 -0.25 -17.67
N ILE A 55 4.85 -0.27 -16.35
CA ILE A 55 5.07 -1.45 -15.52
C ILE A 55 3.85 -1.74 -14.66
N SER A 56 3.16 -0.69 -14.18
CA SER A 56 1.98 -0.79 -13.32
C SER A 56 0.83 -1.47 -14.05
N VAL A 57 0.75 -2.79 -13.91
CA VAL A 57 -0.32 -3.61 -14.48
C VAL A 57 -1.05 -4.28 -13.33
N MET A 58 -2.33 -3.94 -13.16
CA MET A 58 -3.18 -4.52 -12.14
C MET A 58 -4.11 -5.59 -12.73
N GLY A 59 -4.16 -6.73 -12.03
CA GLY A 59 -5.03 -7.86 -12.38
C GLY A 59 -4.32 -8.98 -13.16
N ILE A 60 -4.62 -10.22 -12.79
CA ILE A 60 -3.99 -11.44 -13.38
C ILE A 60 -4.33 -11.55 -14.88
N ILE A 61 -5.55 -11.20 -15.28
CA ILE A 61 -6.03 -11.30 -16.66
C ILE A 61 -5.38 -10.24 -17.56
N GLU A 62 -5.09 -9.04 -17.03
CA GLU A 62 -4.48 -7.93 -17.77
C GLU A 62 -2.97 -8.11 -17.96
N VAL A 63 -2.34 -8.98 -17.17
CA VAL A 63 -0.89 -9.25 -17.20
C VAL A 63 -0.49 -10.09 -18.41
N ILE A 64 -1.34 -11.06 -18.82
CA ILE A 64 -0.97 -12.03 -19.86
C ILE A 64 -0.54 -11.38 -21.18
N PRO A 65 -1.28 -10.42 -21.78
CA PRO A 65 -0.85 -9.76 -23.01
C PRO A 65 0.42 -8.90 -22.85
N LYS A 66 0.68 -8.43 -21.62
CA LYS A 66 1.79 -7.52 -21.30
C LYS A 66 3.08 -8.22 -20.85
N ILE A 67 3.05 -9.55 -20.62
CA ILE A 67 4.22 -10.31 -20.14
C ILE A 67 5.44 -10.13 -21.04
N LEU A 68 5.26 -10.16 -22.35
CA LEU A 68 6.37 -9.99 -23.31
C LEU A 68 6.99 -8.59 -23.19
N ARG A 69 6.15 -7.55 -23.04
CA ARG A 69 6.58 -6.17 -22.84
C ARG A 69 7.34 -6.04 -21.51
N ILE A 70 6.78 -6.53 -20.41
CA ILE A 70 7.42 -6.51 -19.07
C ILE A 70 8.76 -7.23 -19.11
N ASN A 71 8.85 -8.40 -19.77
CA ASN A 71 10.11 -9.13 -19.93
C ASN A 71 11.16 -8.33 -20.71
N ARG A 72 10.75 -7.56 -21.73
CA ARG A 72 11.63 -6.67 -22.49
C ARG A 72 12.13 -5.53 -21.61
N ILE A 73 11.24 -4.88 -20.84
CA ILE A 73 11.61 -3.83 -19.89
C ILE A 73 12.62 -4.37 -18.85
N ILE A 74 12.36 -5.54 -18.25
CA ILE A 74 13.29 -6.18 -17.31
C ILE A 74 14.68 -6.40 -17.93
N LYS A 75 14.76 -6.82 -19.20
CA LYS A 75 16.03 -6.99 -19.90
C LYS A 75 16.75 -5.67 -20.13
N ASN A 76 16.02 -4.64 -20.59
CA ASN A 76 16.57 -3.33 -20.89
C ASN A 76 17.10 -2.64 -19.63
N VAL A 77 16.31 -2.65 -18.55
CA VAL A 77 16.71 -2.06 -17.27
C VAL A 77 17.96 -2.76 -16.71
N ALA A 78 17.99 -4.08 -16.71
CA ALA A 78 19.19 -4.82 -16.27
C ALA A 78 20.42 -4.46 -17.11
N LYS A 79 20.27 -4.28 -18.44
CA LYS A 79 21.35 -3.84 -19.34
C LYS A 79 21.80 -2.41 -18.99
N SER A 80 20.87 -1.47 -18.77
CA SER A 80 21.19 -0.09 -18.38
C SER A 80 21.96 -0.04 -17.07
N VAL A 81 21.54 -0.81 -16.07
CA VAL A 81 22.24 -0.93 -14.79
C VAL A 81 23.67 -1.47 -14.95
N LEU A 82 23.82 -2.54 -15.74
CA LEU A 82 25.15 -3.13 -15.98
C LEU A 82 26.10 -2.16 -16.69
N ASN A 83 25.59 -1.40 -17.69
CA ASN A 83 26.37 -0.38 -18.41
C ASN A 83 26.75 0.80 -17.50
N LEU A 84 25.84 1.21 -16.60
CA LEU A 84 26.06 2.31 -15.67
C LEU A 84 27.12 1.97 -14.62
N ASN A 85 27.23 0.66 -14.26
CA ASN A 85 28.07 0.13 -13.19
C ASN A 85 27.93 0.93 -11.89
N PRO A 86 26.72 0.92 -11.25
CA PRO A 86 26.43 1.74 -10.09
C PRO A 86 27.14 1.21 -8.82
N ASP A 87 27.30 2.08 -7.83
CA ASP A 87 27.81 1.72 -6.51
C ASP A 87 26.82 0.83 -5.75
N ILE A 88 25.51 1.09 -5.93
CA ILE A 88 24.45 0.30 -5.30
C ILE A 88 23.17 0.32 -6.15
N VAL A 89 22.45 -0.80 -6.14
CA VAL A 89 21.09 -0.93 -6.67
C VAL A 89 20.12 -1.15 -5.51
N ILE A 90 19.12 -0.31 -5.40
CA ILE A 90 18.05 -0.39 -4.41
C ILE A 90 16.76 -0.76 -5.13
N THR A 91 16.26 -1.96 -4.88
CA THR A 91 14.96 -2.41 -5.39
C THR A 91 13.92 -2.23 -4.30
N ILE A 92 12.75 -1.67 -4.63
CA ILE A 92 11.72 -1.37 -3.65
C ILE A 92 10.42 -2.07 -4.03
N ASP A 93 9.93 -2.94 -3.13
CA ASP A 93 8.67 -3.67 -3.29
C ASP A 93 8.52 -4.41 -4.65
N SER A 94 7.31 -4.71 -5.09
CA SER A 94 6.98 -5.34 -6.40
C SER A 94 7.91 -6.51 -6.77
N PRO A 95 8.03 -7.55 -5.91
CA PRO A 95 9.08 -8.56 -6.03
C PRO A 95 8.99 -9.41 -7.31
N ASP A 96 7.82 -9.50 -7.94
CA ASP A 96 7.66 -10.20 -9.24
C ASP A 96 8.30 -9.41 -10.40
N PHE A 97 8.59 -8.13 -10.23
CA PHE A 97 9.31 -7.30 -11.18
C PHE A 97 10.76 -7.07 -10.73
N THR A 98 10.94 -6.51 -9.53
CA THR A 98 12.22 -6.03 -9.03
C THR A 98 13.25 -7.15 -8.80
N LEU A 99 12.84 -8.29 -8.21
CA LEU A 99 13.75 -9.44 -8.01
C LEU A 99 14.15 -10.12 -9.34
N ARG A 100 13.32 -10.01 -10.39
CA ARG A 100 13.71 -10.52 -11.71
C ARG A 100 14.78 -9.66 -12.37
N ILE A 101 14.77 -8.35 -12.16
CA ILE A 101 15.84 -7.45 -12.58
C ILE A 101 17.10 -7.77 -11.78
N ALA A 102 16.99 -7.85 -10.45
CA ALA A 102 18.09 -8.22 -9.57
C ALA A 102 18.76 -9.54 -9.99
N LYS A 103 17.96 -10.56 -10.33
CA LYS A 103 18.47 -11.84 -10.83
C LYS A 103 19.26 -11.68 -12.13
N LYS A 104 18.79 -10.85 -13.06
CA LYS A 104 19.52 -10.60 -14.32
C LYS A 104 20.82 -9.84 -14.10
N ILE A 105 20.84 -8.88 -13.19
CA ILE A 105 22.06 -8.14 -12.83
C ILE A 105 23.08 -9.11 -12.21
N LYS A 106 22.69 -9.84 -11.16
CA LYS A 106 23.57 -10.79 -10.46
C LYS A 106 24.07 -11.91 -11.38
N SER A 107 23.28 -12.37 -12.36
CA SER A 107 23.74 -13.39 -13.32
C SER A 107 24.85 -12.92 -14.26
N LYS A 108 25.08 -11.61 -14.37
CA LYS A 108 26.12 -11.01 -15.24
C LYS A 108 27.24 -10.35 -14.43
N ASN A 109 26.91 -9.76 -13.29
CA ASN A 109 27.90 -9.14 -12.39
C ASN A 109 27.50 -9.36 -10.93
N GLN A 110 28.21 -10.26 -10.25
CA GLN A 110 28.00 -10.60 -8.84
C GLN A 110 28.44 -9.47 -7.89
N ASN A 111 29.33 -8.57 -8.32
CA ASN A 111 29.92 -7.55 -7.47
C ASN A 111 28.98 -6.36 -7.22
N ILE A 112 28.03 -6.10 -8.12
CA ILE A 112 27.03 -5.04 -7.92
C ILE A 112 26.21 -5.34 -6.67
N LYS A 113 26.26 -4.44 -5.70
CA LYS A 113 25.49 -4.58 -4.45
C LYS A 113 24.02 -4.30 -4.67
N ILE A 114 23.15 -5.20 -4.21
CA ILE A 114 21.69 -5.09 -4.32
C ILE A 114 21.07 -5.09 -2.93
N LEU A 115 20.43 -3.98 -2.60
CA LEU A 115 19.59 -3.83 -1.42
C LEU A 115 18.13 -3.95 -1.85
N HIS A 116 17.33 -4.75 -1.14
CA HIS A 116 15.89 -4.83 -1.37
C HIS A 116 15.14 -4.25 -0.18
N TYR A 117 14.30 -3.27 -0.43
CA TYR A 117 13.49 -2.60 0.58
C TYR A 117 12.03 -3.02 0.43
N VAL A 118 11.39 -3.38 1.52
CA VAL A 118 10.09 -4.04 1.64
C VAL A 118 10.17 -5.52 1.25
N ALA A 119 10.23 -6.37 2.26
CA ALA A 119 10.30 -7.82 2.07
C ALA A 119 9.06 -8.37 1.36
N PRO A 120 9.21 -9.34 0.45
CA PRO A 120 8.06 -10.05 -0.08
C PRO A 120 7.35 -10.83 1.02
N SER A 121 6.02 -10.82 1.04
CA SER A 121 5.16 -11.45 2.06
C SER A 121 5.22 -12.99 2.02
N VAL A 122 6.43 -13.57 2.19
CA VAL A 122 6.66 -15.03 2.15
C VAL A 122 5.93 -15.79 3.26
N TRP A 123 5.57 -15.11 4.31
CA TRP A 123 4.76 -15.59 5.43
C TRP A 123 3.28 -15.79 5.05
N GLY A 124 2.77 -14.96 4.13
CA GLY A 124 1.39 -15.00 3.66
C GLY A 124 1.19 -15.90 2.43
N TRP A 125 2.16 -15.89 1.49
CA TRP A 125 2.07 -16.64 0.26
C TRP A 125 3.45 -16.82 -0.41
N ARG A 126 3.61 -17.84 -1.28
CA ARG A 126 4.87 -18.15 -1.99
C ARG A 126 6.11 -18.22 -1.08
N PRO A 127 6.13 -19.04 -0.02
CA PRO A 127 7.24 -19.10 0.94
C PRO A 127 8.60 -19.41 0.29
N LYS A 128 8.62 -20.14 -0.83
CA LYS A 128 9.85 -20.45 -1.58
C LYS A 128 10.55 -19.20 -2.16
N ARG A 129 9.86 -18.05 -2.23
CA ARG A 129 10.44 -16.78 -2.71
C ARG A 129 11.61 -16.30 -1.84
N VAL A 130 11.68 -16.71 -0.58
CA VAL A 130 12.83 -16.44 0.30
C VAL A 130 14.16 -16.89 -0.31
N TYR A 131 14.17 -18.01 -1.04
CA TYR A 131 15.38 -18.50 -1.72
C TYR A 131 15.77 -17.63 -2.93
N THR A 132 14.81 -17.03 -3.61
CA THR A 132 15.08 -16.04 -4.65
C THR A 132 15.72 -14.81 -4.05
N VAL A 133 15.15 -14.26 -2.97
CA VAL A 133 15.76 -13.13 -2.23
C VAL A 133 17.19 -13.47 -1.83
N LYS A 134 17.41 -14.61 -1.18
CA LYS A 134 18.75 -15.07 -0.76
C LYS A 134 19.76 -15.11 -1.90
N SER A 135 19.34 -15.47 -3.11
CA SER A 135 20.26 -15.64 -4.25
C SER A 135 20.64 -14.35 -4.96
N VAL A 136 19.90 -13.24 -4.75
CA VAL A 136 20.08 -12.03 -5.54
C VAL A 136 20.21 -10.74 -4.72
N VAL A 137 19.91 -10.78 -3.41
CA VAL A 137 19.91 -9.62 -2.52
C VAL A 137 21.07 -9.72 -1.55
N ASP A 138 21.90 -8.68 -1.48
CA ASP A 138 22.99 -8.61 -0.52
C ASP A 138 22.51 -8.15 0.86
N LYS A 139 21.47 -7.29 0.90
CA LYS A 139 20.83 -6.81 2.14
C LYS A 139 19.33 -6.60 1.94
N LEU A 140 18.54 -7.16 2.85
CA LEU A 140 17.08 -6.98 2.88
C LEU A 140 16.71 -6.00 4.00
N LEU A 141 15.86 -5.02 3.68
CA LEU A 141 15.23 -4.13 4.65
C LEU A 141 13.75 -4.50 4.80
N THR A 142 13.36 -4.90 6.01
CA THR A 142 11.98 -5.30 6.32
C THR A 142 11.24 -4.20 7.05
N ILE A 143 9.95 -4.08 6.83
CA ILE A 143 9.09 -3.07 7.44
C ILE A 143 8.15 -3.63 8.52
N LEU A 144 8.01 -4.95 8.61
CA LEU A 144 7.26 -5.60 9.66
C LEU A 144 8.22 -6.32 10.63
N PRO A 145 7.95 -6.27 11.95
CA PRO A 145 8.93 -6.71 12.96
C PRO A 145 9.26 -8.20 12.88
N PHE A 146 8.28 -9.06 12.59
CA PHE A 146 8.46 -10.51 12.52
C PHE A 146 9.18 -11.00 11.26
N GLU A 147 9.22 -10.20 10.19
CA GLU A 147 9.83 -10.59 8.91
C GLU A 147 11.32 -10.84 9.04
N LYS A 148 12.02 -10.02 9.85
CA LYS A 148 13.46 -10.16 10.06
C LYS A 148 13.83 -11.60 10.44
N LYS A 149 13.15 -12.19 11.42
CA LYS A 149 13.40 -13.57 11.88
C LYS A 149 13.21 -14.57 10.75
N ILE A 150 12.12 -14.46 9.96
CA ILE A 150 11.81 -15.37 8.86
C ILE A 150 12.95 -15.43 7.82
N PHE A 151 13.52 -14.28 7.48
CA PHE A 151 14.58 -14.20 6.47
C PHE A 151 15.94 -14.57 7.04
N GLU A 152 16.26 -14.18 8.28
CA GLU A 152 17.54 -14.55 8.95
C GLU A 152 17.67 -16.07 9.16
N GLU A 153 16.57 -16.77 9.51
CA GLU A 153 16.54 -18.23 9.59
C GLU A 153 16.94 -18.92 8.25
N LYS A 154 16.73 -18.24 7.15
CA LYS A 154 17.14 -18.70 5.81
C LYS A 154 18.49 -18.11 5.37
N LYS A 155 19.22 -17.47 6.29
CA LYS A 155 20.55 -16.86 6.06
C LYS A 155 20.48 -15.75 4.98
N VAL A 156 19.44 -14.91 5.00
CA VAL A 156 19.35 -13.66 4.24
C VAL A 156 19.79 -12.53 5.18
N PRO A 157 20.83 -11.73 4.83
CA PRO A 157 21.21 -10.57 5.64
C PRO A 157 20.07 -9.56 5.70
N THR A 158 19.43 -9.40 6.87
CA THR A 158 18.20 -8.66 7.02
C THR A 158 18.32 -7.59 8.11
N THR A 159 17.69 -6.44 7.92
CA THR A 159 17.52 -5.40 8.94
C THR A 159 16.07 -4.98 8.98
N PHE A 160 15.47 -4.95 10.16
CA PHE A 160 14.17 -4.32 10.39
C PHE A 160 14.37 -2.81 10.50
N VAL A 161 13.67 -2.04 9.67
CA VAL A 161 13.78 -0.57 9.58
C VAL A 161 12.52 0.16 10.03
N GLY A 162 11.46 -0.58 10.38
CA GLY A 162 10.16 -0.01 10.71
C GLY A 162 9.31 0.31 9.49
N HIS A 163 8.01 0.49 9.73
CA HIS A 163 7.08 0.88 8.66
C HIS A 163 7.09 2.42 8.50
N PRO A 164 7.12 2.95 7.27
CA PRO A 164 7.20 4.40 7.02
C PRO A 164 6.07 5.21 7.64
N ILE A 165 4.92 4.57 7.93
CA ILE A 165 3.80 5.24 8.58
C ILE A 165 4.18 5.86 9.93
N THR A 166 5.10 5.24 10.67
CA THR A 166 5.54 5.72 11.98
C THR A 166 6.33 7.04 11.93
N SER A 167 6.81 7.41 10.76
CA SER A 167 7.51 8.69 10.52
C SER A 167 6.57 9.80 10.05
N LYS A 168 5.28 9.51 9.81
CA LYS A 168 4.32 10.54 9.43
C LYS A 168 3.98 11.43 10.61
N VAL A 169 4.01 12.72 10.37
CA VAL A 169 3.53 13.72 11.35
C VAL A 169 2.00 13.72 11.33
N LYS A 170 1.38 13.50 12.48
CA LYS A 170 -0.07 13.62 12.64
C LYS A 170 -0.47 15.11 12.52
N PRO A 171 -1.47 15.44 11.68
CA PRO A 171 -1.95 16.83 11.62
C PRO A 171 -2.40 17.34 12.98
N GLN A 172 -2.07 18.60 13.27
CA GLN A 172 -2.53 19.30 14.47
C GLN A 172 -3.84 20.00 14.13
N ILE A 173 -4.94 19.29 14.11
CA ILE A 173 -6.28 19.82 13.85
C ILE A 173 -7.24 19.37 14.95
N THR A 174 -8.08 20.27 15.44
CA THR A 174 -9.15 19.93 16.39
C THR A 174 -10.41 19.51 15.64
N LEU A 175 -11.33 18.81 16.33
CA LEU A 175 -12.62 18.44 15.76
C LEU A 175 -13.40 19.66 15.26
N ASP A 176 -13.43 20.75 16.04
CA ASP A 176 -14.10 21.99 15.64
C ASP A 176 -13.51 22.62 14.37
N GLN A 177 -12.18 22.62 14.27
CA GLN A 177 -11.50 23.12 13.06
C GLN A 177 -11.81 22.27 11.85
N PHE A 178 -11.86 20.95 12.02
CA PHE A 178 -12.22 20.00 10.96
C PHE A 178 -13.69 20.19 10.54
N ASN A 179 -14.60 20.26 11.50
CA ASN A 179 -16.03 20.47 11.26
C ASN A 179 -16.29 21.77 10.50
N ASN A 180 -15.68 22.88 10.94
CA ASN A 180 -15.81 24.18 10.27
C ASN A 180 -15.27 24.16 8.83
N LYS A 181 -14.22 23.37 8.58
CA LYS A 181 -13.56 23.28 7.27
C LYS A 181 -14.29 22.37 6.27
N TYR A 182 -14.88 21.26 6.76
CA TYR A 182 -15.37 20.20 5.90
C TYR A 182 -16.84 19.81 6.12
N LEU A 183 -17.43 20.05 7.29
CA LEU A 183 -18.73 19.49 7.70
C LEU A 183 -19.81 20.52 8.00
N SER A 184 -19.63 21.80 7.65
CA SER A 184 -20.62 22.85 7.87
C SER A 184 -21.17 22.91 9.31
N ASN A 185 -20.30 22.83 10.32
CA ASN A 185 -20.63 22.97 11.74
C ASN A 185 -21.42 21.79 12.36
N ASN A 186 -21.06 20.58 12.06
CA ASN A 186 -21.64 19.40 12.70
C ASN A 186 -20.74 18.91 13.87
N GLU A 187 -21.29 18.87 15.09
CA GLU A 187 -20.58 18.42 16.31
C GLU A 187 -20.56 16.90 16.51
N MET A 188 -21.12 16.13 15.57
CA MET A 188 -21.17 14.66 15.69
C MET A 188 -19.77 14.05 15.52
N PRO A 189 -19.47 12.95 16.23
CA PRO A 189 -18.28 12.13 16.01
C PRO A 189 -18.15 11.71 14.54
N ILE A 190 -16.94 11.38 14.12
CA ILE A 190 -16.65 11.08 12.71
C ILE A 190 -16.51 9.59 12.48
N LEU A 191 -17.30 9.07 11.53
CA LEU A 191 -17.15 7.73 10.97
C LEU A 191 -16.49 7.81 9.59
N LEU A 192 -15.33 7.21 9.45
CA LEU A 192 -14.69 7.05 8.15
C LEU A 192 -15.23 5.82 7.41
N ILE A 193 -15.54 5.96 6.14
CA ILE A 193 -15.79 4.84 5.23
C ILE A 193 -14.72 4.79 4.15
N LEU A 194 -13.97 3.68 4.11
CA LEU A 194 -12.76 3.50 3.30
C LEU A 194 -12.90 2.27 2.39
N PRO A 195 -13.66 2.37 1.27
CA PRO A 195 -14.03 1.20 0.45
C PRO A 195 -12.88 0.67 -0.42
N GLY A 196 -11.72 1.31 -0.38
CA GLY A 196 -10.54 0.94 -1.14
C GLY A 196 -10.07 2.02 -2.09
N SER A 197 -8.93 1.77 -2.72
CA SER A 197 -8.26 2.71 -3.63
C SER A 197 -8.42 2.34 -5.11
N ARG A 198 -9.28 1.36 -5.44
CA ARG A 198 -9.49 0.83 -6.79
C ARG A 198 -10.97 0.68 -7.10
N LYS A 199 -11.38 1.01 -8.34
CA LYS A 199 -12.77 0.86 -8.78
C LYS A 199 -13.40 -0.50 -8.42
N PRO A 200 -12.75 -1.67 -8.68
CA PRO A 200 -13.35 -2.96 -8.33
C PRO A 200 -13.55 -3.21 -6.83
N GLU A 201 -12.81 -2.52 -5.96
CA GLU A 201 -12.99 -2.56 -4.50
C GLU A 201 -14.21 -1.70 -4.12
N ILE A 202 -14.25 -0.48 -4.62
CA ILE A 202 -15.35 0.49 -4.43
C ILE A 202 -16.68 -0.13 -4.86
N ASP A 203 -16.75 -0.74 -6.06
CA ASP A 203 -17.94 -1.38 -6.59
C ASP A 203 -18.53 -2.45 -5.68
N LYS A 204 -17.68 -3.18 -4.97
CA LYS A 204 -18.08 -4.29 -4.11
C LYS A 204 -18.41 -3.87 -2.70
N LEU A 205 -17.76 -2.83 -2.18
CA LEU A 205 -17.76 -2.50 -0.76
C LEU A 205 -18.55 -1.24 -0.45
N LEU A 206 -18.46 -0.19 -1.29
CA LEU A 206 -19.07 1.11 -0.98
C LEU A 206 -20.59 0.99 -0.74
N ARG A 207 -21.28 0.28 -1.63
CA ARG A 207 -22.73 0.06 -1.46
C ARG A 207 -23.06 -0.61 -0.12
N ILE A 208 -22.30 -1.62 0.28
CA ILE A 208 -22.54 -2.34 1.54
C ILE A 208 -22.33 -1.40 2.74
N TYR A 209 -21.31 -0.54 2.69
CA TYR A 209 -21.05 0.42 3.76
C TYR A 209 -22.16 1.45 3.87
N LEU A 210 -22.59 2.03 2.74
CA LEU A 210 -23.69 3.00 2.71
C LEU A 210 -24.99 2.39 3.23
N GLU A 211 -25.32 1.19 2.78
CA GLU A 211 -26.50 0.44 3.24
C GLU A 211 -26.42 0.11 4.74
N THR A 212 -25.22 -0.24 5.25
CA THR A 212 -25.04 -0.46 6.69
C THR A 212 -25.32 0.80 7.50
N VAL A 213 -24.78 1.94 7.07
CA VAL A 213 -24.99 3.23 7.73
C VAL A 213 -26.48 3.61 7.74
N GLU A 214 -27.20 3.36 6.64
CA GLU A 214 -28.65 3.61 6.53
C GLU A 214 -29.46 2.69 7.42
N VAL A 215 -29.31 1.37 7.29
CA VAL A 215 -30.10 0.35 8.00
C VAL A 215 -29.95 0.45 9.51
N PHE A 216 -28.74 0.68 9.99
CA PHE A 216 -28.46 0.80 11.43
C PHE A 216 -28.57 2.22 11.97
N ASN A 217 -29.03 3.19 11.14
CA ASN A 217 -29.17 4.61 11.50
C ASN A 217 -27.89 5.23 12.10
N ILE A 218 -26.73 4.77 11.64
CA ILE A 218 -25.41 5.21 12.17
C ILE A 218 -25.23 6.71 11.91
N TYR A 219 -25.72 7.22 10.78
CA TYR A 219 -25.68 8.64 10.43
C TYR A 219 -26.36 9.58 11.45
N LYS A 220 -27.26 9.06 12.31
CA LYS A 220 -27.86 9.85 13.39
C LYS A 220 -26.90 10.11 14.55
N LYS A 221 -25.80 9.38 14.61
CA LYS A 221 -24.79 9.44 15.66
C LYS A 221 -23.45 9.94 15.18
N PHE A 222 -23.19 9.90 13.85
CA PHE A 222 -21.89 10.17 13.25
C PHE A 222 -22.01 10.98 11.97
N SER A 223 -21.08 11.89 11.76
CA SER A 223 -20.80 12.46 10.46
C SER A 223 -20.05 11.43 9.60
N VAL A 224 -20.57 11.12 8.43
CA VAL A 224 -19.98 10.12 7.54
C VAL A 224 -19.01 10.79 6.58
N VAL A 225 -17.73 10.39 6.66
CA VAL A 225 -16.66 10.99 5.87
C VAL A 225 -15.98 9.91 5.02
N LEU A 226 -15.76 10.20 3.74
CA LEU A 226 -15.17 9.29 2.76
C LEU A 226 -13.91 9.90 2.15
N PRO A 227 -12.72 9.65 2.72
CA PRO A 227 -11.46 10.01 2.08
C PRO A 227 -11.17 9.09 0.88
N ILE A 228 -10.89 9.70 -0.28
CA ILE A 228 -10.62 8.97 -1.52
C ILE A 228 -9.56 9.72 -2.35
N LYS A 229 -8.89 9.04 -3.27
CA LYS A 229 -7.99 9.68 -4.22
C LYS A 229 -8.78 10.58 -5.18
N ASN A 230 -8.23 11.75 -5.52
CA ASN A 230 -8.87 12.73 -6.41
C ASN A 230 -9.38 12.09 -7.72
N GLU A 231 -8.60 11.21 -8.33
CA GLU A 231 -8.98 10.56 -9.60
C GLU A 231 -10.24 9.67 -9.49
N LEU A 232 -10.63 9.31 -8.26
CA LEU A 232 -11.80 8.46 -7.98
C LEU A 232 -12.97 9.25 -7.38
N ALA A 233 -12.78 10.52 -7.02
CA ALA A 233 -13.80 11.32 -6.33
C ALA A 233 -15.11 11.41 -7.13
N ASN A 234 -15.06 11.77 -8.41
CA ASN A 234 -16.24 11.84 -9.27
C ASN A 234 -16.92 10.48 -9.42
N TYR A 235 -16.11 9.41 -9.56
CA TYR A 235 -16.65 8.05 -9.64
C TYR A 235 -17.40 7.63 -8.38
N VAL A 236 -16.81 7.93 -7.20
CA VAL A 236 -17.45 7.65 -5.91
C VAL A 236 -18.75 8.46 -5.75
N LYS A 237 -18.74 9.74 -6.15
CA LYS A 237 -19.93 10.59 -6.14
C LYS A 237 -21.07 9.99 -6.99
N ASP A 238 -20.76 9.57 -8.21
CA ASP A 238 -21.73 8.91 -9.10
C ASP A 238 -22.29 7.61 -8.49
N VAL A 239 -21.48 6.86 -7.73
CA VAL A 239 -21.92 5.64 -7.04
C VAL A 239 -22.84 5.99 -5.88
N ILE A 240 -22.53 7.01 -5.09
CA ILE A 240 -23.35 7.46 -3.95
C ILE A 240 -24.71 8.00 -4.44
N GLU A 241 -24.73 8.84 -5.46
CA GLU A 241 -25.96 9.43 -6.04
C GLU A 241 -26.94 8.37 -6.53
N LYS A 242 -26.46 7.19 -6.93
CA LYS A 242 -27.30 6.06 -7.35
C LYS A 242 -27.84 5.24 -6.17
N GLN A 243 -27.38 5.50 -4.95
CA GLN A 243 -27.92 4.85 -3.75
C GLN A 243 -29.03 5.70 -3.15
N ASN A 244 -30.08 5.04 -2.69
CA ASN A 244 -31.18 5.71 -1.99
C ASN A 244 -30.84 5.80 -0.50
N ILE A 245 -29.99 6.77 -0.13
CA ILE A 245 -29.57 7.04 1.26
C ILE A 245 -30.19 8.36 1.73
N SER A 246 -30.53 8.43 3.01
CA SER A 246 -31.21 9.57 3.64
C SER A 246 -30.24 10.53 4.38
N TYR A 247 -28.93 10.37 4.17
CA TYR A 247 -27.90 11.15 4.84
C TYR A 247 -26.80 11.59 3.88
N ASP A 248 -26.06 12.61 4.28
CA ASP A 248 -24.95 13.14 3.51
C ASP A 248 -23.65 12.36 3.77
N VAL A 249 -22.83 12.24 2.73
CA VAL A 249 -21.47 11.69 2.79
C VAL A 249 -20.49 12.76 2.34
N THR A 250 -19.60 13.18 3.25
CA THR A 250 -18.57 14.15 2.93
C THR A 250 -17.39 13.46 2.24
N ILE A 251 -17.19 13.73 0.95
CA ILE A 251 -16.06 13.19 0.17
C ILE A 251 -14.85 14.12 0.33
N LEU A 252 -13.71 13.54 0.70
CA LEU A 252 -12.42 14.22 0.82
C LEU A 252 -11.43 13.64 -0.18
N ASP A 253 -10.96 14.45 -1.14
CA ASP A 253 -10.21 14.01 -2.31
C ASP A 253 -8.71 14.39 -2.31
N SER A 254 -8.21 14.88 -1.18
CA SER A 254 -6.79 15.23 -1.02
C SER A 254 -6.13 14.46 0.13
N ASP A 255 -4.83 14.22 0.03
CA ASP A 255 -4.05 13.57 1.09
C ASP A 255 -4.05 14.40 2.37
N VAL A 256 -4.06 15.73 2.28
CA VAL A 256 -4.15 16.61 3.44
C VAL A 256 -5.46 16.39 4.17
N ALA A 257 -6.59 16.48 3.48
CA ALA A 257 -7.93 16.29 4.05
C ALA A 257 -8.10 14.85 4.60
N LYS A 258 -7.54 13.84 3.93
CA LYS A 258 -7.51 12.46 4.41
C LYS A 258 -6.85 12.36 5.79
N TYR A 259 -5.62 12.88 5.95
CA TYR A 259 -4.91 12.78 7.23
C TYR A 259 -5.48 13.70 8.30
N GLU A 260 -6.07 14.83 7.93
CA GLU A 260 -6.83 15.67 8.85
C GLU A 260 -8.08 14.93 9.36
N SER A 261 -8.80 14.21 8.51
CA SER A 261 -9.93 13.38 8.94
C SER A 261 -9.49 12.23 9.85
N PHE A 262 -8.32 11.62 9.60
CA PHE A 262 -7.78 10.57 10.47
C PHE A 262 -7.38 11.10 11.86
N ALA A 263 -6.95 12.35 11.95
CA ALA A 263 -6.57 12.95 13.23
C ALA A 263 -7.75 13.18 14.17
N VAL A 264 -8.98 13.21 13.66
CA VAL A 264 -10.20 13.53 14.44
C VAL A 264 -11.26 12.44 14.38
N ALA A 265 -11.04 11.35 13.64
CA ALA A 265 -12.02 10.28 13.50
C ALA A 265 -12.03 9.34 14.70
N ASP A 266 -13.23 8.90 15.07
CA ASP A 266 -13.44 7.96 16.17
C ASP A 266 -13.51 6.50 15.67
N TYR A 267 -14.16 6.30 14.51
CA TYR A 267 -14.42 4.98 13.95
C TYR A 267 -14.17 4.91 12.46
N ALA A 268 -13.86 3.69 11.97
CA ALA A 268 -13.75 3.46 10.54
C ALA A 268 -14.26 2.08 10.11
N ILE A 269 -14.90 2.05 8.94
CA ILE A 269 -15.16 0.84 8.17
C ILE A 269 -14.20 0.84 6.99
N ALA A 270 -13.25 -0.10 6.96
CA ALA A 270 -12.17 -0.06 5.99
C ALA A 270 -12.01 -1.36 5.20
N THR A 271 -11.54 -1.25 3.96
CA THR A 271 -11.05 -2.42 3.24
C THR A 271 -9.71 -2.91 3.83
N SER A 272 -9.47 -4.22 3.76
CA SER A 272 -8.18 -4.78 4.18
C SER A 272 -7.05 -4.29 3.27
N GLY A 273 -6.00 -3.72 3.86
CA GLY A 273 -4.84 -3.20 3.15
C GLY A 273 -3.91 -2.38 4.05
N THR A 274 -3.05 -1.57 3.45
CA THR A 274 -2.13 -0.68 4.17
C THR A 274 -2.84 0.39 5.00
N VAL A 275 -4.07 0.75 4.65
CA VAL A 275 -4.89 1.70 5.41
C VAL A 275 -5.14 1.25 6.85
N ALA A 276 -5.17 -0.06 7.10
CA ALA A 276 -5.30 -0.61 8.45
C ALA A 276 -4.14 -0.18 9.38
N LEU A 277 -2.92 -0.13 8.86
CA LEU A 277 -1.77 0.40 9.61
C LEU A 277 -1.89 1.91 9.85
N GLU A 278 -2.42 2.65 8.87
CA GLU A 278 -2.67 4.09 9.02
C GLU A 278 -3.72 4.33 10.12
N LEU A 279 -4.85 3.62 10.10
CA LEU A 279 -5.90 3.74 11.13
C LEU A 279 -5.37 3.41 12.52
N SER A 280 -4.60 2.31 12.65
CA SER A 280 -3.97 1.96 13.93
C SER A 280 -2.95 3.00 14.40
N TYR A 281 -2.19 3.61 13.47
CA TYR A 281 -1.24 4.68 13.82
C TYR A 281 -1.95 5.94 14.35
N PHE A 282 -3.16 6.21 13.86
CA PHE A 282 -3.99 7.33 14.32
C PHE A 282 -4.89 6.98 15.51
N ASP A 283 -4.79 5.78 16.06
CA ASP A 283 -5.56 5.29 17.22
C ASP A 283 -7.08 5.22 16.97
N ILE A 284 -7.50 5.06 15.72
CA ILE A 284 -8.91 4.97 15.33
C ILE A 284 -9.41 3.54 15.57
N ALA A 285 -10.60 3.40 16.17
CA ALA A 285 -11.27 2.10 16.27
C ALA A 285 -11.87 1.71 14.91
N TYR A 286 -11.56 0.50 14.40
CA TYR A 286 -12.03 0.12 13.07
C TYR A 286 -12.28 -1.37 12.93
N LEU A 287 -13.02 -1.72 11.90
CA LEU A 287 -13.11 -3.07 11.37
C LEU A 287 -12.65 -3.12 9.92
N VAL A 288 -12.20 -4.29 9.49
CA VAL A 288 -11.82 -4.49 8.09
C VAL A 288 -12.77 -5.43 7.38
N THR A 289 -13.03 -5.10 6.14
CA THR A 289 -13.82 -5.94 5.26
C THR A 289 -13.06 -6.24 3.97
N TYR A 290 -13.41 -7.31 3.29
CA TYR A 290 -12.96 -7.54 1.92
C TYR A 290 -13.88 -8.50 1.17
N LYS A 291 -14.13 -8.18 -0.13
CA LYS A 291 -14.84 -9.06 -1.06
C LYS A 291 -14.00 -9.29 -2.32
N PHE A 292 -13.52 -10.51 -2.49
CA PHE A 292 -12.95 -10.99 -3.76
C PHE A 292 -14.05 -11.45 -4.71
N ASN A 293 -13.74 -11.63 -6.00
CA ASN A 293 -14.55 -12.52 -6.82
C ASN A 293 -14.34 -13.98 -6.35
N TYR A 294 -15.39 -14.80 -6.49
CA TYR A 294 -15.38 -16.18 -5.96
C TYR A 294 -14.16 -16.99 -6.42
N LEU A 295 -13.80 -16.90 -7.70
CA LEU A 295 -12.66 -17.63 -8.25
C LEU A 295 -11.33 -17.19 -7.63
N SER A 296 -11.13 -15.86 -7.53
CA SER A 296 -9.93 -15.31 -6.89
C SER A 296 -9.87 -15.68 -5.41
N TYR A 297 -11.00 -15.67 -4.71
CA TYR A 297 -11.07 -16.07 -3.31
C TYR A 297 -10.69 -17.54 -3.11
N ALA A 298 -11.24 -18.46 -3.93
CA ALA A 298 -10.91 -19.87 -3.86
C ALA A 298 -9.40 -20.11 -4.05
N ILE A 299 -8.80 -19.43 -5.04
CA ILE A 299 -7.36 -19.49 -5.28
C ILE A 299 -6.56 -18.93 -4.11
N ILE A 300 -6.92 -17.74 -3.64
CA ILE A 300 -6.23 -17.09 -2.50
C ILE A 300 -6.34 -17.97 -1.26
N LYS A 301 -7.53 -18.45 -0.92
CA LYS A 301 -7.77 -19.31 0.24
C LYS A 301 -6.96 -20.62 0.19
N SER A 302 -6.76 -21.20 -1.00
CA SER A 302 -5.96 -22.41 -1.16
C SER A 302 -4.44 -22.18 -1.06
N LEU A 303 -3.98 -20.95 -1.37
CA LEU A 303 -2.56 -20.59 -1.40
C LEU A 303 -2.10 -19.78 -0.21
N ALA A 304 -3.02 -19.08 0.46
CA ALA A 304 -2.72 -18.26 1.63
C ALA A 304 -2.36 -19.14 2.82
N LYS A 305 -1.24 -18.80 3.47
CA LYS A 305 -0.81 -19.40 4.74
C LYS A 305 -1.12 -18.49 5.93
N ALA A 306 -1.41 -17.21 5.66
CA ALA A 306 -1.76 -16.26 6.70
C ALA A 306 -3.12 -16.62 7.30
N LYS A 307 -3.18 -16.61 8.63
CA LYS A 307 -4.38 -16.87 9.43
C LYS A 307 -5.34 -15.69 9.38
N PHE A 308 -4.79 -14.47 9.23
CA PHE A 308 -5.49 -13.20 9.22
C PHE A 308 -5.21 -12.45 7.91
N ALA A 309 -6.11 -11.51 7.56
CA ALA A 309 -5.95 -10.61 6.42
C ALA A 309 -5.47 -9.21 6.86
N ASN A 310 -5.72 -8.80 8.10
CA ASN A 310 -5.27 -7.54 8.66
C ASN A 310 -3.84 -7.66 9.18
N LEU A 311 -3.00 -6.70 8.84
CA LEU A 311 -1.58 -6.70 9.25
C LEU A 311 -1.40 -6.61 10.78
N ILE A 312 -2.26 -5.89 11.50
CA ILE A 312 -2.21 -5.82 12.97
C ILE A 312 -2.49 -7.20 13.58
N ASN A 313 -3.50 -7.90 13.09
CA ASN A 313 -3.82 -9.25 13.54
C ASN A 313 -2.68 -10.24 13.24
N ILE A 314 -2.05 -10.09 12.07
CA ILE A 314 -0.88 -10.90 11.67
C ILE A 314 0.32 -10.62 12.60
N ILE A 315 0.60 -9.34 12.89
CA ILE A 315 1.71 -8.94 13.77
C ILE A 315 1.52 -9.51 15.17
N ASN A 316 0.29 -9.48 15.67
CA ASN A 316 -0.04 -9.92 17.04
C ASN A 316 -0.39 -11.42 17.13
N ASP A 317 -0.52 -12.12 15.99
CA ASP A 317 -1.07 -13.49 15.86
C ASP A 317 -2.42 -13.67 16.60
N GLN A 318 -3.23 -12.60 16.63
CA GLN A 318 -4.51 -12.55 17.32
C GLN A 318 -5.49 -11.65 16.57
N GLU A 319 -6.80 -12.00 16.58
CA GLU A 319 -7.86 -11.16 16.00
C GLU A 319 -8.19 -10.00 16.95
N ASN A 320 -7.38 -8.96 16.94
CA ASN A 320 -7.63 -7.72 17.69
C ASN A 320 -8.55 -6.76 16.93
N ILE A 321 -8.50 -6.82 15.61
CA ILE A 321 -9.34 -6.04 14.71
C ILE A 321 -10.32 -6.98 14.03
N PRO A 322 -11.64 -6.73 14.09
CA PRO A 322 -12.63 -7.58 13.45
C PRO A 322 -12.40 -7.67 11.92
N GLU A 323 -12.38 -8.90 11.39
CA GLU A 323 -12.21 -9.16 9.95
C GLU A 323 -13.49 -9.75 9.36
N LEU A 324 -14.22 -8.99 8.57
CA LEU A 324 -15.43 -9.41 7.89
C LEU A 324 -15.14 -9.69 6.41
N ILE A 325 -14.63 -10.89 6.15
CA ILE A 325 -14.13 -11.28 4.81
C ILE A 325 -15.18 -12.12 4.09
N GLN A 326 -15.38 -11.85 2.80
CA GLN A 326 -16.18 -12.64 1.86
C GLN A 326 -17.65 -12.79 2.30
N SER A 327 -18.07 -13.96 2.77
CA SER A 327 -19.44 -14.23 3.23
C SER A 327 -19.80 -13.50 4.53
N ARG A 328 -18.80 -13.15 5.35
CA ARG A 328 -18.98 -12.36 6.57
C ARG A 328 -19.15 -10.86 6.30
N CYS A 329 -18.76 -10.37 5.10
CA CYS A 329 -18.91 -8.98 4.70
C CYS A 329 -20.36 -8.72 4.27
N THR A 330 -21.23 -8.50 5.23
CA THR A 330 -22.66 -8.22 5.06
C THR A 330 -23.06 -6.98 5.86
N VAL A 331 -24.18 -6.34 5.49
CA VAL A 331 -24.76 -5.20 6.21
C VAL A 331 -24.93 -5.52 7.69
N ASP A 332 -25.55 -6.68 8.01
CA ASP A 332 -25.83 -7.09 9.39
C ASP A 332 -24.57 -7.28 10.23
N ASN A 333 -23.52 -7.86 9.66
CA ASN A 333 -22.30 -8.12 10.41
C ASN A 333 -21.43 -6.87 10.63
N ILE A 334 -21.51 -5.92 9.69
CA ILE A 334 -20.80 -4.63 9.80
C ILE A 334 -21.50 -3.71 10.80
N GLY A 335 -22.84 -3.76 10.86
CA GLY A 335 -23.65 -2.88 11.70
C GLY A 335 -23.71 -3.31 13.19
N LYS A 336 -23.32 -4.54 13.50
CA LYS A 336 -23.24 -5.08 14.89
C LYS A 336 -21.93 -4.74 15.55
#